data_a92d7e1830d8e8f9ca7648ced33d3fca
#
_entry.id   a92d7e1830d8e8f9ca7648ced33d3fca
#
_cell.length_a   1.000
_cell.length_b   1.000
_cell.length_c   1.000
_cell.angle_alpha   90.00
_cell.angle_beta   90.00
_cell.angle_gamma   90.00
#
_symmetry.space_group_name_H-M   'P 1'
#
loop_
_entity.id
_entity.type
_entity.pdbx_description
1 polymer ?
#
loop_
_entity_poly.entity_id
_entity_poly.type
_entity_poly.pdbx_seq_one_letter_code
_entity_poly.pdbx_strand_id
1 'polypeptide(L)'
;MDQFTDREVTAAVEEAARRRKYVAAHCHPPSSIARAAMLGVRTIEHATLIDESSAAAVKSAGAYVVPTTVIVRALLDDAKAGRLPSWMSAKLAEVSDQSLKGLEIMDRSGLKLGFGTDLLGHLHTHQTREFVIRREVQSAAAILRSATAVNAEILMEPHLGKIQPGCCADILIVDGDPLEDIGVLAQDGRSLSAIMKAGEFVKFSP
;
A
#
# COMPACT_ATOMS: atom_id res chain seq x y z
N MET A 1 -4.50 19.28 -11.74
CA MET A 1 -3.73 19.66 -12.93
C MET A 1 -2.80 18.49 -13.24
N ASP A 2 -2.88 17.93 -14.45
CA ASP A 2 -2.00 16.84 -14.87
C ASP A 2 -0.59 17.40 -15.12
N GLN A 3 0.42 16.77 -14.51
CA GLN A 3 1.81 17.23 -14.62
C GLN A 3 2.49 16.77 -15.91
N PHE A 4 2.02 15.65 -16.48
CA PHE A 4 2.59 15.02 -17.66
C PHE A 4 1.54 14.85 -18.76
N THR A 5 1.95 14.96 -20.00
CA THR A 5 1.14 14.62 -21.17
C THR A 5 1.03 13.09 -21.34
N ASP A 6 0.06 12.62 -22.14
CA ASP A 6 -0.05 11.19 -22.48
C ASP A 6 1.21 10.65 -23.14
N ARG A 7 1.84 11.44 -23.99
CA ARG A 7 3.08 11.08 -24.68
C ARG A 7 4.25 10.85 -23.72
N GLU A 8 4.37 11.70 -22.70
CA GLU A 8 5.42 11.57 -21.69
C GLU A 8 5.21 10.33 -20.82
N VAL A 9 3.97 10.08 -20.37
CA VAL A 9 3.64 8.86 -19.60
C VAL A 9 3.87 7.61 -20.45
N THR A 10 3.41 7.59 -21.70
CA THR A 10 3.61 6.47 -22.62
C THR A 10 5.10 6.21 -22.86
N ALA A 11 5.88 7.26 -23.10
CA ALA A 11 7.33 7.13 -23.29
C ALA A 11 8.03 6.55 -22.06
N ALA A 12 7.63 6.95 -20.85
CA ALA A 12 8.16 6.39 -19.61
C ALA A 12 7.82 4.90 -19.47
N VAL A 13 6.58 4.51 -19.78
CA VAL A 13 6.12 3.10 -19.72
C VAL A 13 6.88 2.26 -20.75
N GLU A 14 7.03 2.73 -21.99
CA GLU A 14 7.78 2.04 -23.03
C GLU A 14 9.26 1.85 -22.67
N GLU A 15 9.90 2.89 -22.12
CA GLU A 15 11.31 2.79 -21.72
C GLU A 15 11.50 1.85 -20.53
N ALA A 16 10.59 1.88 -19.55
CA ALA A 16 10.61 0.94 -18.44
C ALA A 16 10.45 -0.51 -18.92
N ALA A 17 9.53 -0.75 -19.85
CA ALA A 17 9.29 -2.08 -20.43
C ALA A 17 10.53 -2.63 -21.15
N ARG A 18 11.27 -1.80 -21.89
CA ARG A 18 12.55 -2.19 -22.52
C ARG A 18 13.59 -2.68 -21.51
N ARG A 19 13.52 -2.16 -20.30
CA ARG A 19 14.38 -2.55 -19.17
C ARG A 19 13.79 -3.68 -18.31
N ARG A 20 12.67 -4.28 -18.72
CA ARG A 20 11.90 -5.24 -17.91
C ARG A 20 11.53 -4.68 -16.53
N LYS A 21 11.21 -3.39 -16.50
CA LYS A 21 10.73 -2.65 -15.33
C LYS A 21 9.33 -2.13 -15.61
N TYR A 22 8.70 -1.59 -14.59
CA TYR A 22 7.39 -0.96 -14.69
C TYR A 22 7.44 0.47 -14.17
N VAL A 23 6.39 1.23 -14.44
CA VAL A 23 6.19 2.57 -13.90
C VAL A 23 5.22 2.50 -12.72
N ALA A 24 5.60 3.14 -11.61
CA ALA A 24 4.75 3.48 -10.49
C ALA A 24 4.39 4.96 -10.57
N ALA A 25 3.14 5.33 -10.32
CA ALA A 25 2.71 6.72 -10.41
C ALA A 25 2.01 7.17 -9.12
N HIS A 26 2.53 8.25 -8.53
CA HIS A 26 1.85 8.99 -7.48
C HIS A 26 0.66 9.74 -8.07
N CYS A 27 -0.57 9.36 -7.71
CA CYS A 27 -1.80 9.94 -8.22
C CYS A 27 -2.86 10.05 -7.12
N HIS A 28 -3.54 11.22 -7.02
CA HIS A 28 -4.68 11.41 -6.12
C HIS A 28 -6.01 11.64 -6.88
N PRO A 29 -6.09 12.53 -7.92
CA PRO A 29 -7.34 12.81 -8.60
C PRO A 29 -7.85 11.64 -9.45
N PRO A 30 -9.17 11.39 -9.52
CA PRO A 30 -9.74 10.29 -10.30
C PRO A 30 -9.33 10.29 -11.77
N SER A 31 -9.30 11.46 -12.42
CA SER A 31 -8.89 11.59 -13.81
C SER A 31 -7.43 11.13 -14.04
N SER A 32 -6.52 11.52 -13.15
CA SER A 32 -5.11 11.13 -13.24
C SER A 32 -4.93 9.63 -12.96
N ILE A 33 -5.69 9.07 -12.00
CA ILE A 33 -5.69 7.63 -11.69
C ILE A 33 -6.10 6.81 -12.91
N ALA A 34 -7.28 7.13 -13.48
CA ALA A 34 -7.79 6.42 -14.65
C ALA A 34 -6.85 6.53 -15.85
N ARG A 35 -6.37 7.73 -16.10
CA ARG A 35 -5.45 8.02 -17.21
C ARG A 35 -4.12 7.26 -17.08
N ALA A 36 -3.49 7.30 -15.90
CA ALA A 36 -2.24 6.59 -15.65
C ALA A 36 -2.40 5.07 -15.88
N ALA A 37 -3.47 4.47 -15.35
CA ALA A 37 -3.77 3.06 -15.52
C ALA A 37 -3.97 2.70 -17.01
N MET A 38 -4.73 3.51 -17.75
CA MET A 38 -5.00 3.28 -19.17
C MET A 38 -3.77 3.42 -20.05
N LEU A 39 -2.78 4.23 -19.63
CA LEU A 39 -1.51 4.42 -20.34
C LEU A 39 -0.46 3.35 -19.98
N GLY A 40 -0.82 2.35 -19.16
CA GLY A 40 0.03 1.21 -18.85
C GLY A 40 0.91 1.37 -17.61
N VAL A 41 0.64 2.37 -16.77
CA VAL A 41 1.26 2.45 -15.44
C VAL A 41 0.81 1.23 -14.62
N ARG A 42 1.77 0.52 -14.02
CA ARG A 42 1.50 -0.74 -13.31
C ARG A 42 0.92 -0.53 -11.93
N THR A 43 1.46 0.43 -11.17
CA THR A 43 1.01 0.72 -9.82
C THR A 43 0.63 2.18 -9.66
N ILE A 44 -0.50 2.40 -9.00
CA ILE A 44 -0.98 3.72 -8.62
C ILE A 44 -0.78 3.86 -7.12
N GLU A 45 0.09 4.79 -6.74
CA GLU A 45 0.38 5.06 -5.34
C GLU A 45 -0.66 6.04 -4.78
N HIS A 46 -1.14 5.78 -3.58
CA HIS A 46 -2.15 6.52 -2.80
C HIS A 46 -3.57 6.40 -3.34
N ALA A 47 -3.85 6.92 -4.53
CA ALA A 47 -5.19 6.98 -5.13
C ALA A 47 -6.27 7.53 -4.17
N THR A 48 -5.93 8.50 -3.32
CA THR A 48 -6.72 8.96 -2.18
C THR A 48 -8.14 9.41 -2.56
N LEU A 49 -8.31 10.00 -3.75
CA LEU A 49 -9.58 10.54 -4.23
C LEU A 49 -10.24 9.65 -5.29
N ILE A 50 -9.88 8.36 -5.32
CA ILE A 50 -10.43 7.40 -6.28
C ILE A 50 -11.96 7.39 -6.21
N ASP A 51 -12.62 7.32 -7.36
CA ASP A 51 -14.05 7.12 -7.51
C ASP A 51 -14.38 5.82 -8.26
N GLU A 52 -15.66 5.49 -8.38
CA GLU A 52 -16.11 4.25 -9.04
C GLU A 52 -15.61 4.16 -10.49
N SER A 53 -15.58 5.29 -11.20
CA SER A 53 -15.17 5.34 -12.60
C SER A 53 -13.68 5.07 -12.76
N SER A 54 -12.85 5.73 -11.97
CA SER A 54 -11.40 5.52 -11.97
C SER A 54 -11.03 4.13 -11.44
N ALA A 55 -11.75 3.60 -10.46
CA ALA A 55 -11.58 2.22 -10.00
C ALA A 55 -11.89 1.21 -11.12
N ALA A 56 -12.96 1.43 -11.89
CA ALA A 56 -13.27 0.58 -13.06
C ALA A 56 -12.16 0.63 -14.11
N ALA A 57 -11.59 1.81 -14.37
CA ALA A 57 -10.46 1.96 -15.30
C ALA A 57 -9.21 1.21 -14.81
N VAL A 58 -8.84 1.35 -13.52
CA VAL A 58 -7.72 0.62 -12.90
C VAL A 58 -7.93 -0.88 -13.02
N LYS A 59 -9.14 -1.38 -12.71
CA LYS A 59 -9.49 -2.80 -12.82
C LYS A 59 -9.38 -3.32 -14.25
N SER A 60 -9.90 -2.57 -15.21
CA SER A 60 -9.86 -2.92 -16.63
C SER A 60 -8.43 -2.98 -17.16
N ALA A 61 -7.57 -2.06 -16.72
CA ALA A 61 -6.15 -2.04 -17.07
C ALA A 61 -5.33 -3.14 -16.37
N GLY A 62 -5.88 -3.81 -15.37
CA GLY A 62 -5.15 -4.78 -14.55
C GLY A 62 -4.05 -4.16 -13.67
N ALA A 63 -4.11 -2.85 -13.43
CA ALA A 63 -3.18 -2.13 -12.59
C ALA A 63 -3.42 -2.40 -11.10
N TYR A 64 -2.43 -2.12 -10.28
CA TYR A 64 -2.48 -2.26 -8.82
C TYR A 64 -2.64 -0.89 -8.17
N VAL A 65 -3.14 -0.86 -6.93
CA VAL A 65 -3.14 0.34 -6.10
C VAL A 65 -2.42 0.07 -4.80
N VAL A 66 -1.60 1.00 -4.34
CA VAL A 66 -0.94 0.95 -3.02
C VAL A 66 -1.45 2.13 -2.19
N PRO A 67 -2.45 1.93 -1.30
CA PRO A 67 -3.20 3.03 -0.67
C PRO A 67 -2.41 3.92 0.28
N THR A 68 -1.44 3.37 1.02
CA THR A 68 -0.60 4.11 1.99
C THR A 68 -1.39 4.99 2.98
N THR A 69 -2.46 4.46 3.56
CA THR A 69 -3.40 5.23 4.38
C THR A 69 -2.76 5.79 5.66
N VAL A 70 -1.73 5.12 6.18
CA VAL A 70 -1.06 5.51 7.43
C VAL A 70 -0.34 6.86 7.36
N ILE A 71 0.21 7.26 6.18
CA ILE A 71 0.94 8.53 6.08
C ILE A 71 0.05 9.72 6.41
N VAL A 72 -1.20 9.71 5.92
CA VAL A 72 -2.14 10.79 6.16
C VAL A 72 -2.52 10.86 7.65
N ARG A 73 -2.74 9.69 8.29
CA ARG A 73 -3.02 9.62 9.74
C ARG A 73 -1.84 10.10 10.56
N ALA A 74 -0.61 9.70 10.21
CA ALA A 74 0.60 10.10 10.91
C ALA A 74 0.85 11.62 10.79
N LEU A 75 0.65 12.20 9.61
CA LEU A 75 0.75 13.64 9.40
C LEU A 75 -0.34 14.41 10.17
N LEU A 76 -1.56 13.87 10.25
CA LEU A 76 -2.63 14.48 11.06
C LEU A 76 -2.28 14.46 12.55
N ASP A 77 -1.71 13.36 13.07
CA ASP A 77 -1.25 13.26 14.45
C ASP A 77 -0.11 14.26 14.71
N ASP A 78 0.80 14.45 13.77
CA ASP A 78 1.86 15.45 13.86
C ASP A 78 1.31 16.88 13.87
N ALA A 79 0.32 17.16 13.03
CA ALA A 79 -0.32 18.48 13.02
C ALA A 79 -1.06 18.77 14.34
N LYS A 80 -1.78 17.79 14.89
CA LYS A 80 -2.44 17.89 16.21
C LYS A 80 -1.44 18.07 17.35
N ALA A 81 -0.25 17.47 17.24
CA ALA A 81 0.82 17.61 18.21
C ALA A 81 1.65 18.91 18.05
N GLY A 82 1.28 19.79 17.11
CA GLY A 82 1.97 21.07 16.87
C GLY A 82 3.31 20.93 16.13
N ARG A 83 3.61 19.77 15.57
CA ARG A 83 4.82 19.54 14.77
C ARG A 83 4.69 20.02 13.32
N LEU A 84 3.46 20.30 12.88
CA LEU A 84 3.16 20.90 11.59
C LEU A 84 2.36 22.20 11.77
N PRO A 85 2.35 23.11 10.77
CA PRO A 85 1.57 24.31 10.82
C PRO A 85 0.09 24.05 11.09
N SER A 86 -0.54 24.80 11.99
CA SER A 86 -1.93 24.58 12.45
C SER A 86 -2.96 24.58 11.32
N TRP A 87 -2.72 25.34 10.25
CA TRP A 87 -3.61 25.38 9.08
C TRP A 87 -3.70 24.05 8.34
N MET A 88 -2.73 23.14 8.51
CA MET A 88 -2.74 21.83 7.88
C MET A 88 -3.73 20.86 8.53
N SER A 89 -4.05 21.04 9.83
CA SER A 89 -4.84 20.07 10.59
C SER A 89 -6.21 19.80 9.98
N ALA A 90 -6.95 20.85 9.59
CA ALA A 90 -8.28 20.70 9.00
C ALA A 90 -8.21 19.98 7.64
N LYS A 91 -7.24 20.35 6.81
CA LYS A 91 -7.04 19.72 5.50
C LYS A 91 -6.63 18.25 5.61
N LEU A 92 -5.72 17.93 6.54
CA LEU A 92 -5.29 16.56 6.77
C LEU A 92 -6.42 15.68 7.33
N ALA A 93 -7.32 16.24 8.17
CA ALA A 93 -8.51 15.54 8.62
C ALA A 93 -9.43 15.17 7.46
N GLU A 94 -9.73 16.14 6.58
CA GLU A 94 -10.53 15.91 5.37
C GLU A 94 -9.90 14.83 4.47
N VAL A 95 -8.60 14.94 4.19
CA VAL A 95 -7.87 13.97 3.36
C VAL A 95 -7.84 12.58 4.01
N SER A 96 -7.75 12.51 5.34
CA SER A 96 -7.82 11.24 6.08
C SER A 96 -9.16 10.53 5.88
N ASP A 97 -10.26 11.27 5.99
CA ASP A 97 -11.60 10.72 5.77
C ASP A 97 -11.82 10.30 4.32
N GLN A 98 -11.29 11.09 3.36
CA GLN A 98 -11.33 10.74 1.95
C GLN A 98 -10.49 9.50 1.62
N SER A 99 -9.34 9.32 2.28
CA SER A 99 -8.50 8.15 2.05
C SER A 99 -9.17 6.84 2.49
N LEU A 100 -9.95 6.85 3.57
CA LEU A 100 -10.74 5.68 3.99
C LEU A 100 -11.90 5.40 3.03
N LYS A 101 -12.63 6.43 2.59
CA LYS A 101 -13.67 6.28 1.56
C LYS A 101 -13.07 5.74 0.24
N GLY A 102 -11.90 6.23 -0.14
CA GLY A 102 -11.17 5.71 -1.29
C GLY A 102 -10.83 4.23 -1.13
N LEU A 103 -10.35 3.82 0.05
CA LEU A 103 -10.07 2.42 0.37
C LEU A 103 -11.33 1.54 0.29
N GLU A 104 -12.50 2.03 0.76
CA GLU A 104 -13.79 1.33 0.62
C GLU A 104 -14.17 1.12 -0.85
N ILE A 105 -13.99 2.15 -1.70
CA ILE A 105 -14.22 2.03 -3.14
C ILE A 105 -13.30 1.00 -3.77
N MET A 106 -12.00 1.06 -3.45
CA MET A 106 -11.01 0.12 -3.95
C MET A 106 -11.35 -1.33 -3.59
N ASP A 107 -11.67 -1.59 -2.31
CA ASP A 107 -12.00 -2.92 -1.80
C ASP A 107 -13.29 -3.45 -2.44
N ARG A 108 -14.37 -2.67 -2.44
CA ARG A 108 -15.67 -3.01 -3.03
C ARG A 108 -15.57 -3.26 -4.55
N SER A 109 -14.70 -2.53 -5.24
CA SER A 109 -14.45 -2.70 -6.68
C SER A 109 -13.61 -3.96 -6.97
N GLY A 110 -13.05 -4.61 -5.95
CA GLY A 110 -12.22 -5.79 -6.09
C GLY A 110 -10.90 -5.48 -6.81
N LEU A 111 -10.28 -4.35 -6.50
CA LEU A 111 -8.96 -3.99 -7.02
C LEU A 111 -7.87 -4.85 -6.38
N LYS A 112 -6.78 -5.07 -7.09
CA LYS A 112 -5.57 -5.64 -6.51
C LYS A 112 -4.84 -4.59 -5.70
N LEU A 113 -4.90 -4.71 -4.38
CA LEU A 113 -4.31 -3.73 -3.45
C LEU A 113 -2.97 -4.25 -2.90
N GLY A 114 -1.92 -3.49 -3.13
CA GLY A 114 -0.64 -3.67 -2.44
C GLY A 114 -0.67 -3.12 -1.01
N PHE A 115 0.42 -3.28 -0.29
CA PHE A 115 0.60 -2.80 1.07
C PHE A 115 1.86 -1.94 1.15
N GLY A 116 1.71 -0.67 1.47
CA GLY A 116 2.78 0.30 1.59
C GLY A 116 2.41 1.38 2.59
N THR A 117 3.39 2.20 3.03
CA THR A 117 3.19 3.18 4.10
C THR A 117 3.55 4.60 3.72
N ASP A 118 4.50 4.81 2.83
CA ASP A 118 5.05 6.11 2.43
C ASP A 118 5.54 6.99 3.61
N LEU A 119 5.92 6.36 4.72
CA LEU A 119 6.38 7.07 5.91
C LEU A 119 7.82 7.50 5.78
N LEU A 120 8.12 8.74 6.20
CA LEU A 120 9.45 9.35 6.12
C LEU A 120 9.97 9.75 7.50
N GLY A 121 11.28 9.70 7.67
CA GLY A 121 11.98 10.18 8.86
C GLY A 121 11.45 9.56 10.15
N HIS A 122 11.10 10.38 11.12
CA HIS A 122 10.59 9.95 12.43
C HIS A 122 9.24 9.20 12.36
N LEU A 123 8.48 9.37 11.26
CA LEU A 123 7.22 8.68 11.06
C LEU A 123 7.38 7.18 10.78
N HIS A 124 8.58 6.71 10.43
CA HIS A 124 8.86 5.28 10.20
C HIS A 124 8.44 4.38 11.36
N THR A 125 8.41 4.89 12.58
CA THR A 125 7.93 4.15 13.77
C THR A 125 6.46 3.76 13.68
N HIS A 126 5.70 4.32 12.74
CA HIS A 126 4.27 4.05 12.56
C HIS A 126 3.95 3.03 11.45
N GLN A 127 4.97 2.37 10.85
CA GLN A 127 4.77 1.47 9.69
C GLN A 127 3.70 0.40 9.92
N THR A 128 3.71 -0.22 11.09
CA THR A 128 2.80 -1.32 11.42
C THR A 128 1.35 -0.85 11.66
N ARG A 129 1.11 0.46 11.82
CA ARG A 129 -0.25 1.02 11.96
C ARG A 129 -1.09 0.87 10.68
N GLU A 130 -0.49 0.70 9.51
CA GLU A 130 -1.23 0.45 8.29
C GLU A 130 -2.13 -0.80 8.41
N PHE A 131 -1.69 -1.84 9.12
CA PHE A 131 -2.50 -3.03 9.37
C PHE A 131 -3.83 -2.71 10.06
N VAL A 132 -3.79 -1.91 11.13
CA VAL A 132 -5.00 -1.58 11.90
C VAL A 132 -5.88 -0.55 11.23
N ILE A 133 -5.30 0.40 10.48
CA ILE A 133 -6.07 1.38 9.73
C ILE A 133 -6.86 0.67 8.61
N ARG A 134 -6.21 -0.21 7.87
CA ARG A 134 -6.88 -0.96 6.80
C ARG A 134 -7.97 -1.90 7.30
N ARG A 135 -7.87 -2.39 8.53
CA ARG A 135 -8.92 -3.21 9.17
C ARG A 135 -10.24 -2.46 9.33
N GLU A 136 -10.24 -1.13 9.34
CA GLU A 136 -11.48 -0.34 9.37
C GLU A 136 -12.37 -0.63 8.15
N VAL A 137 -11.78 -1.13 7.04
CA VAL A 137 -12.45 -1.39 5.77
C VAL A 137 -12.32 -2.85 5.32
N GLN A 138 -11.14 -3.44 5.48
CA GLN A 138 -10.77 -4.71 4.88
C GLN A 138 -10.74 -5.87 5.89
N SER A 139 -10.95 -7.09 5.39
CA SER A 139 -10.72 -8.29 6.21
C SER A 139 -9.22 -8.50 6.46
N ALA A 140 -8.89 -9.12 7.60
CA ALA A 140 -7.51 -9.48 7.94
C ALA A 140 -6.84 -10.32 6.83
N ALA A 141 -7.57 -11.27 6.24
CA ALA A 141 -7.06 -12.08 5.13
C ALA A 141 -6.73 -11.26 3.88
N ALA A 142 -7.53 -10.22 3.55
CA ALA A 142 -7.24 -9.32 2.44
C ALA A 142 -5.99 -8.49 2.70
N ILE A 143 -5.83 -7.98 3.92
CA ILE A 143 -4.66 -7.19 4.35
C ILE A 143 -3.38 -8.03 4.31
N LEU A 144 -3.41 -9.25 4.85
CA LEU A 144 -2.27 -10.17 4.82
C LEU A 144 -1.88 -10.51 3.37
N ARG A 145 -2.86 -10.77 2.52
CA ARG A 145 -2.60 -11.04 1.10
C ARG A 145 -1.99 -9.84 0.39
N SER A 146 -2.42 -8.62 0.72
CA SER A 146 -1.82 -7.37 0.22
C SER A 146 -0.35 -7.26 0.62
N ALA A 147 -0.04 -7.52 1.89
CA ALA A 147 1.31 -7.39 2.43
C ALA A 147 2.28 -8.50 1.97
N THR A 148 1.76 -9.58 1.39
CA THR A 148 2.55 -10.75 0.97
C THR A 148 2.42 -11.02 -0.54
N ALA A 149 1.46 -11.82 -0.94
CA ALA A 149 1.35 -12.32 -2.31
C ALA A 149 1.12 -11.20 -3.35
N VAL A 150 0.28 -10.20 -3.04
CA VAL A 150 0.02 -9.09 -3.96
C VAL A 150 1.24 -8.20 -4.10
N ASN A 151 1.95 -7.90 -3.00
CA ASN A 151 3.21 -7.16 -3.09
C ASN A 151 4.27 -7.91 -3.90
N ALA A 152 4.37 -9.23 -3.77
CA ALA A 152 5.26 -10.03 -4.60
C ALA A 152 4.88 -9.97 -6.10
N GLU A 153 3.57 -10.00 -6.43
CA GLU A 153 3.10 -9.76 -7.80
C GLU A 153 3.50 -8.37 -8.32
N ILE A 154 3.31 -7.32 -7.50
CA ILE A 154 3.69 -5.94 -7.84
C ILE A 154 5.17 -5.88 -8.19
N LEU A 155 6.02 -6.44 -7.34
CA LEU A 155 7.46 -6.45 -7.48
C LEU A 155 7.96 -7.35 -8.63
N MET A 156 7.07 -8.13 -9.25
CA MET A 156 7.41 -9.14 -10.26
C MET A 156 8.36 -10.23 -9.73
N GLU A 157 8.23 -10.57 -8.43
CA GLU A 157 9.05 -11.54 -7.74
C GLU A 157 8.23 -12.80 -7.36
N PRO A 158 8.10 -13.78 -8.26
CA PRO A 158 7.22 -14.93 -8.07
C PRO A 158 7.66 -15.86 -6.93
N HIS A 159 8.88 -15.71 -6.44
CA HIS A 159 9.45 -16.52 -5.36
C HIS A 159 9.24 -15.90 -3.97
N LEU A 160 8.59 -14.73 -3.86
CA LEU A 160 8.29 -14.05 -2.61
C LEU A 160 6.82 -14.18 -2.21
N GLY A 161 6.52 -13.82 -0.97
CA GLY A 161 5.16 -13.59 -0.46
C GLY A 161 4.32 -14.85 -0.23
N LYS A 162 4.91 -16.04 -0.24
CA LYS A 162 4.19 -17.31 -0.01
C LYS A 162 5.12 -18.40 0.57
N ILE A 163 4.54 -19.28 1.36
CA ILE A 163 5.22 -20.46 1.90
C ILE A 163 4.96 -21.63 0.95
N GLN A 164 5.93 -21.90 0.09
CA GLN A 164 5.83 -22.94 -0.94
C GLN A 164 7.23 -23.45 -1.29
N PRO A 165 7.42 -24.75 -1.62
CA PRO A 165 8.71 -25.26 -2.09
C PRO A 165 9.23 -24.44 -3.28
N GLY A 166 10.51 -24.06 -3.24
CA GLY A 166 11.16 -23.21 -4.24
C GLY A 166 10.98 -21.71 -4.07
N CYS A 167 10.24 -21.25 -3.04
CA CYS A 167 10.15 -19.84 -2.67
C CYS A 167 11.18 -19.47 -1.60
N CYS A 168 11.46 -18.17 -1.48
CA CYS A 168 12.28 -17.63 -0.39
C CYS A 168 11.63 -17.90 0.96
N ALA A 169 12.44 -18.35 1.91
CA ALA A 169 12.01 -18.57 3.28
C ALA A 169 12.07 -17.24 4.08
N ASP A 170 11.25 -16.28 3.69
CA ASP A 170 10.98 -15.05 4.43
C ASP A 170 9.72 -15.30 5.27
N ILE A 171 9.90 -15.65 6.54
CA ILE A 171 8.83 -16.19 7.39
C ILE A 171 8.77 -15.43 8.70
N LEU A 172 7.56 -15.11 9.14
CA LEU A 172 7.26 -14.60 10.47
C LEU A 172 6.51 -15.65 11.27
N ILE A 173 6.94 -15.91 12.50
CA ILE A 173 6.18 -16.68 13.49
C ILE A 173 5.56 -15.65 14.44
N VAL A 174 4.22 -15.65 14.47
CA VAL A 174 3.43 -14.65 15.18
C VAL A 174 2.78 -15.29 16.40
N ASP A 175 2.91 -14.65 17.56
CA ASP A 175 2.22 -15.05 18.79
C ASP A 175 0.79 -14.50 18.74
N GLY A 176 -0.15 -15.35 18.41
CA GLY A 176 -1.56 -15.04 18.16
C GLY A 176 -1.97 -15.34 16.71
N ASP A 177 -3.24 -15.15 16.42
CA ASP A 177 -3.80 -15.38 15.08
C ASP A 177 -4.09 -14.05 14.38
N PRO A 178 -3.27 -13.64 13.38
CA PRO A 178 -3.50 -12.39 12.65
C PRO A 178 -4.74 -12.43 11.74
N LEU A 179 -5.39 -13.58 11.54
CA LEU A 179 -6.67 -13.66 10.84
C LEU A 179 -7.84 -13.29 11.75
N GLU A 180 -7.71 -13.57 13.06
CA GLU A 180 -8.69 -13.15 14.07
C GLU A 180 -8.45 -11.70 14.48
N ASP A 181 -7.20 -11.35 14.81
CA ASP A 181 -6.79 -9.99 15.15
C ASP A 181 -5.52 -9.55 14.41
N ILE A 182 -5.69 -8.81 13.33
CA ILE A 182 -4.57 -8.25 12.57
C ILE A 182 -3.72 -7.28 13.41
N GLY A 183 -4.26 -6.75 14.51
CA GLY A 183 -3.58 -5.84 15.43
C GLY A 183 -2.35 -6.45 16.09
N VAL A 184 -2.23 -7.79 16.16
CA VAL A 184 -1.01 -8.45 16.64
C VAL A 184 0.22 -8.07 15.82
N LEU A 185 0.05 -7.71 14.53
CA LEU A 185 1.13 -7.25 13.65
C LEU A 185 1.48 -5.77 13.85
N ALA A 186 0.64 -5.00 14.56
CA ALA A 186 0.83 -3.58 14.80
C ALA A 186 1.55 -3.26 16.14
N GLN A 187 2.25 -4.23 16.71
CA GLN A 187 2.91 -4.14 18.01
C GLN A 187 4.44 -3.98 17.89
N ASP A 188 4.93 -3.37 16.83
CA ASP A 188 6.36 -3.11 16.60
C ASP A 188 7.24 -4.37 16.74
N GLY A 189 6.71 -5.51 16.27
CA GLY A 189 7.39 -6.79 16.29
C GLY A 189 7.42 -7.50 17.65
N ARG A 190 6.69 -7.01 18.66
CA ARG A 190 6.61 -7.66 19.99
C ARG A 190 5.92 -9.03 19.93
N SER A 191 4.92 -9.17 19.07
CA SER A 191 4.22 -10.44 18.82
C SER A 191 4.90 -11.35 17.81
N LEU A 192 6.13 -11.05 17.42
CA LEU A 192 6.90 -11.92 16.53
C LEU A 192 7.91 -12.71 17.34
N SER A 193 7.66 -14.00 17.56
CA SER A 193 8.61 -14.90 18.24
C SER A 193 9.77 -15.28 17.33
N ALA A 194 9.57 -15.29 16.01
CA ALA A 194 10.67 -15.44 15.07
C ALA A 194 10.48 -14.62 13.79
N ILE A 195 11.61 -14.16 13.24
CA ILE A 195 11.73 -13.53 11.94
C ILE A 195 12.82 -14.27 11.17
N MET A 196 12.45 -14.85 10.05
CA MET A 196 13.37 -15.52 9.14
C MET A 196 13.46 -14.73 7.84
N LYS A 197 14.66 -14.51 7.33
CA LYS A 197 14.93 -13.90 6.03
C LYS A 197 15.85 -14.79 5.21
N ALA A 198 15.41 -15.17 4.04
CA ALA A 198 16.14 -16.06 3.13
C ALA A 198 16.62 -17.37 3.82
N GLY A 199 15.83 -17.90 4.78
CA GLY A 199 16.13 -19.11 5.52
C GLY A 199 16.97 -18.91 6.78
N GLU A 200 17.44 -17.70 7.07
CA GLU A 200 18.24 -17.39 8.26
C GLU A 200 17.42 -16.64 9.31
N PHE A 201 17.54 -17.02 10.57
CA PHE A 201 16.87 -16.30 11.66
C PHE A 201 17.52 -14.95 11.91
N VAL A 202 16.74 -13.87 11.74
CA VAL A 202 17.10 -12.50 12.11
C VAL A 202 16.66 -12.19 13.55
N LYS A 203 15.55 -12.79 13.98
CA LYS A 203 15.05 -12.79 15.36
C LYS A 203 14.57 -14.19 15.69
N PHE A 204 14.93 -14.67 16.85
CA PHE A 204 14.40 -15.91 17.44
C PHE A 204 14.31 -15.74 18.95
N SER A 205 13.09 -15.78 19.47
CA SER A 205 12.79 -15.74 20.92
C SER A 205 11.92 -16.97 21.19
N PRO A 206 12.51 -18.06 21.69
CA PRO A 206 11.79 -19.31 21.97
C PRO A 206 10.77 -19.14 23.08
#